data_538c1a1c0135490ac7df4152a6b16757
#
_entry.id   538c1a1c0135490ac7df4152a6b16757
#
_cell.length_a   1.000
_cell.length_b   1.000
_cell.length_c   1.000
_cell.angle_alpha   90.00
_cell.angle_beta   90.00
_cell.angle_gamma   90.00
#
_symmetry.space_group_name_H-M   'P 1'
#
loop_
_entity.id
_entity.type
_entity.pdbx_description
1 polymer ?
#
loop_
_entity_poly.entity_id
_entity_poly.type
_entity_poly.pdbx_seq_one_letter_code
_entity_poly.pdbx_strand_id
1 'polypeptide(L)'
;MSDALPVVYLARHGETAWTISRQHTGVTDLPLTAQGEAEAVRLGERLQGLRVAAVLTSPLSRAVRTCELAGFGSLAKVEPDLLEWNYGTYEGRTSADIHAERPDWQLFRDGCPGGESPDQIGARADRVARRVRAIEGDVLLFSSGHFLRVFAARWLGLPPGAGRYFVLGTASLSAVGYEHDRSDPAIRLWNEMPHEGHSGPVHVRDHREEARR
;
A
#
# COMPACT_ATOMS: atom_id res chain seq x y z
N MET A 1 -27.59 10.70 3.56
CA MET A 1 -26.36 10.09 3.02
C MET A 1 -25.21 10.92 3.55
N SER A 2 -24.16 10.31 4.08
CA SER A 2 -23.02 11.06 4.65
C SER A 2 -22.32 11.85 3.55
N ASP A 3 -22.20 13.19 3.71
CA ASP A 3 -21.42 14.08 2.83
C ASP A 3 -19.89 13.88 3.02
N ALA A 4 -19.46 12.83 3.71
CA ALA A 4 -18.07 12.55 3.94
C ALA A 4 -17.37 12.10 2.64
N LEU A 5 -16.22 12.69 2.36
CA LEU A 5 -15.40 12.32 1.22
C LEU A 5 -14.81 10.93 1.44
N PRO A 6 -14.77 10.06 0.41
CA PRO A 6 -14.27 8.72 0.53
C PRO A 6 -12.76 8.69 0.87
N VAL A 7 -12.39 7.72 1.70
CA VAL A 7 -11.01 7.44 2.10
C VAL A 7 -10.57 6.12 1.48
N VAL A 8 -9.33 6.08 1.02
CA VAL A 8 -8.67 4.86 0.52
C VAL A 8 -7.59 4.45 1.50
N TYR A 9 -7.84 3.39 2.23
CA TYR A 9 -6.89 2.79 3.16
C TYR A 9 -5.93 1.89 2.42
N LEU A 10 -4.64 1.99 2.75
CA LEU A 10 -3.54 1.28 2.11
C LEU A 10 -2.83 0.45 3.17
N ALA A 11 -2.96 -0.86 3.09
CA ALA A 11 -2.33 -1.82 3.98
C ALA A 11 -1.18 -2.54 3.26
N ARG A 12 0.05 -2.37 3.74
CA ARG A 12 1.18 -3.16 3.25
C ARG A 12 1.15 -4.53 3.92
N HIS A 13 1.52 -5.59 3.18
CA HIS A 13 1.65 -6.93 3.74
C HIS A 13 2.64 -6.99 4.92
N GLY A 14 2.47 -7.96 5.82
CA GLY A 14 3.35 -8.23 6.94
C GLY A 14 4.75 -8.68 6.52
N GLU A 15 5.63 -8.90 7.50
CA GLU A 15 7.01 -9.34 7.29
C GLU A 15 7.09 -10.66 6.51
N THR A 16 8.09 -10.75 5.60
CA THR A 16 8.50 -11.97 4.88
C THR A 16 10.00 -12.18 5.03
N ALA A 17 10.52 -13.36 4.67
CA ALA A 17 11.96 -13.63 4.71
C ALA A 17 12.78 -12.57 3.93
N TRP A 18 12.27 -12.12 2.78
CA TRP A 18 13.00 -11.14 1.96
C TRP A 18 12.82 -9.69 2.42
N THR A 19 11.79 -9.36 3.22
CA THR A 19 11.76 -8.04 3.88
C THR A 19 12.83 -7.94 4.97
N ILE A 20 13.15 -9.04 5.66
CA ILE A 20 14.24 -9.13 6.65
C ILE A 20 15.59 -8.96 5.96
N SER A 21 15.85 -9.74 4.91
CA SER A 21 17.11 -9.69 4.15
C SER A 21 17.23 -8.49 3.21
N ARG A 22 16.18 -7.67 3.07
CA ARG A 22 16.09 -6.48 2.21
C ARG A 22 16.25 -6.79 0.72
N GLN A 23 15.87 -7.99 0.31
CA GLN A 23 15.82 -8.38 -1.08
C GLN A 23 14.55 -7.86 -1.76
N HIS A 24 14.67 -7.43 -3.01
CA HIS A 24 13.54 -7.01 -3.81
C HIS A 24 12.61 -8.21 -4.06
N THR A 25 11.37 -8.08 -3.61
CA THR A 25 10.34 -9.13 -3.69
C THR A 25 9.17 -8.63 -4.54
N GLY A 26 9.23 -8.87 -5.83
CA GLY A 26 8.20 -8.48 -6.79
C GLY A 26 7.18 -9.58 -7.00
N VAL A 27 7.38 -10.35 -8.07
CA VAL A 27 6.47 -11.42 -8.48
C VAL A 27 6.73 -12.75 -7.79
N THR A 28 7.88 -12.92 -7.13
CA THR A 28 8.16 -14.10 -6.32
C THR A 28 7.18 -14.16 -5.17
N ASP A 29 6.44 -15.26 -5.07
CA ASP A 29 5.42 -15.43 -4.04
C ASP A 29 6.01 -16.09 -2.79
N LEU A 30 6.24 -15.29 -1.77
CA LEU A 30 6.78 -15.70 -0.48
C LEU A 30 5.71 -15.56 0.62
N PRO A 31 5.61 -16.53 1.53
CA PRO A 31 4.69 -16.44 2.67
C PRO A 31 5.17 -15.39 3.69
N LEU A 32 4.25 -15.01 4.58
CA LEU A 32 4.60 -14.26 5.79
C LEU A 32 5.48 -15.10 6.72
N THR A 33 6.32 -14.42 7.50
CA THR A 33 6.94 -15.04 8.69
C THR A 33 5.93 -15.12 9.84
N ALA A 34 6.24 -15.86 10.91
CA ALA A 34 5.41 -15.85 12.12
C ALA A 34 5.24 -14.42 12.68
N GLN A 35 6.29 -13.59 12.61
CA GLN A 35 6.22 -12.19 12.99
C GLN A 35 5.29 -11.40 12.05
N GLY A 36 5.38 -11.63 10.73
CA GLY A 36 4.50 -11.00 9.74
C GLY A 36 3.03 -11.37 9.93
N GLU A 37 2.73 -12.61 10.34
CA GLU A 37 1.35 -13.00 10.71
C GLU A 37 0.88 -12.27 11.97
N ALA A 38 1.72 -12.15 13.00
CA ALA A 38 1.40 -11.39 14.19
C ALA A 38 1.19 -9.89 13.89
N GLU A 39 2.01 -9.30 12.99
CA GLU A 39 1.83 -7.93 12.50
C GLU A 39 0.47 -7.77 11.79
N ALA A 40 0.07 -8.73 10.95
CA ALA A 40 -1.21 -8.70 10.24
C ALA A 40 -2.41 -8.76 11.19
N VAL A 41 -2.33 -9.55 12.27
CA VAL A 41 -3.36 -9.59 13.33
C VAL A 41 -3.48 -8.22 14.01
N ARG A 42 -2.36 -7.61 14.42
CA ARG A 42 -2.37 -6.26 15.01
C ARG A 42 -2.90 -5.19 14.06
N LEU A 43 -2.62 -5.32 12.76
CA LEU A 43 -3.23 -4.45 11.75
C LEU A 43 -4.75 -4.60 11.76
N GLY A 44 -5.28 -5.83 11.90
CA GLY A 44 -6.71 -6.11 12.04
C GLY A 44 -7.33 -5.43 13.26
N GLU A 45 -6.65 -5.42 14.39
CA GLU A 45 -7.08 -4.70 15.59
C GLU A 45 -7.21 -3.19 15.33
N ARG A 46 -6.28 -2.61 14.56
CA ARG A 46 -6.33 -1.20 14.14
C ARG A 46 -7.47 -0.90 13.16
N LEU A 47 -7.84 -1.86 12.34
CA LEU A 47 -8.93 -1.76 11.36
C LEU A 47 -10.30 -2.14 11.97
N GLN A 48 -10.35 -2.49 13.26
CA GLN A 48 -11.58 -2.90 13.93
C GLN A 48 -12.64 -1.78 13.86
N GLY A 49 -13.85 -2.15 13.43
CA GLY A 49 -14.95 -1.21 13.27
C GLY A 49 -14.91 -0.39 11.97
N LEU A 50 -13.86 -0.52 11.16
CA LEU A 50 -13.79 0.13 9.86
C LEU A 50 -14.85 -0.45 8.92
N ARG A 51 -15.68 0.43 8.36
CA ARG A 51 -16.69 0.07 7.35
C ARG A 51 -16.22 0.56 6.00
N VAL A 52 -16.05 -0.38 5.07
CA VAL A 52 -15.61 -0.10 3.70
C VAL A 52 -16.61 -0.62 2.69
N ALA A 53 -16.74 0.09 1.57
CA ALA A 53 -17.58 -0.31 0.44
C ALA A 53 -16.91 -1.43 -0.39
N ALA A 54 -15.57 -1.51 -0.36
CA ALA A 54 -14.83 -2.55 -1.06
C ALA A 54 -13.49 -2.86 -0.38
N VAL A 55 -13.08 -4.12 -0.47
CA VAL A 55 -11.74 -4.61 -0.11
C VAL A 55 -11.10 -5.22 -1.34
N LEU A 56 -9.91 -4.75 -1.72
CA LEU A 56 -9.14 -5.27 -2.83
C LEU A 56 -7.77 -5.76 -2.34
N THR A 57 -7.32 -6.91 -2.83
CA THR A 57 -6.02 -7.47 -2.46
C THR A 57 -5.20 -7.86 -3.69
N SER A 58 -3.89 -7.65 -3.59
CA SER A 58 -2.94 -8.27 -4.52
C SER A 58 -3.13 -9.80 -4.54
N PRO A 59 -2.91 -10.46 -5.68
CA PRO A 59 -2.98 -11.93 -5.76
C PRO A 59 -1.87 -12.65 -4.99
N LEU A 60 -0.81 -11.97 -4.55
CA LEU A 60 0.32 -12.59 -3.86
C LEU A 60 -0.05 -13.03 -2.45
N SER A 61 0.39 -14.24 -2.08
CA SER A 61 0.01 -14.92 -0.83
C SER A 61 0.25 -14.05 0.40
N ARG A 62 1.34 -13.31 0.46
CA ARG A 62 1.67 -12.39 1.57
C ARG A 62 0.61 -11.30 1.78
N ALA A 63 0.05 -10.75 0.69
CA ALA A 63 -1.00 -9.73 0.78
C ALA A 63 -2.37 -10.35 1.10
N VAL A 64 -2.70 -11.47 0.46
CA VAL A 64 -3.91 -12.25 0.75
C VAL A 64 -3.94 -12.68 2.21
N ARG A 65 -2.84 -13.27 2.69
CA ARG A 65 -2.74 -13.74 4.08
C ARG A 65 -2.82 -12.59 5.09
N THR A 66 -2.20 -11.44 4.79
CA THR A 66 -2.34 -10.24 5.62
C THR A 66 -3.81 -9.79 5.69
N CYS A 67 -4.50 -9.77 4.55
CA CYS A 67 -5.91 -9.41 4.47
C CYS A 67 -6.80 -10.37 5.30
N GLU A 68 -6.55 -11.68 5.22
CA GLU A 68 -7.26 -12.69 5.99
C GLU A 68 -7.08 -12.49 7.49
N LEU A 69 -5.84 -12.39 7.95
CA LEU A 69 -5.50 -12.21 9.37
C LEU A 69 -5.99 -10.87 9.92
N ALA A 70 -6.06 -9.85 9.09
CA ALA A 70 -6.67 -8.57 9.45
C ALA A 70 -8.21 -8.62 9.51
N GLY A 71 -8.85 -9.77 9.20
CA GLY A 71 -10.31 -9.96 9.32
C GLY A 71 -11.11 -9.58 8.08
N PHE A 72 -10.48 -9.31 6.94
CA PHE A 72 -11.14 -8.85 5.70
C PHE A 72 -11.16 -9.89 4.59
N GLY A 73 -10.64 -11.10 4.80
CA GLY A 73 -10.51 -12.13 3.77
C GLY A 73 -11.81 -12.47 3.05
N SER A 74 -12.94 -12.58 3.78
CA SER A 74 -14.26 -12.90 3.20
C SER A 74 -14.85 -11.77 2.32
N LEU A 75 -14.37 -10.55 2.46
CA LEU A 75 -14.81 -9.38 1.72
C LEU A 75 -13.89 -9.04 0.53
N ALA A 76 -12.70 -9.61 0.52
CA ALA A 76 -11.64 -9.26 -0.41
C ALA A 76 -11.91 -9.78 -1.83
N LYS A 77 -11.66 -8.92 -2.80
CA LYS A 77 -11.59 -9.28 -4.21
C LYS A 77 -10.15 -9.14 -4.68
N VAL A 78 -9.66 -10.14 -5.40
CA VAL A 78 -8.32 -10.09 -5.99
C VAL A 78 -8.29 -9.07 -7.12
N GLU A 79 -7.30 -8.20 -7.07
CA GLU A 79 -7.03 -7.16 -8.06
C GLU A 79 -5.60 -7.32 -8.59
N PRO A 80 -5.42 -7.84 -9.82
CA PRO A 80 -4.11 -8.09 -10.39
C PRO A 80 -3.22 -6.84 -10.49
N ASP A 81 -3.80 -5.66 -10.68
CA ASP A 81 -3.04 -4.41 -10.74
C ASP A 81 -2.44 -3.99 -9.38
N LEU A 82 -2.79 -4.69 -8.26
CA LEU A 82 -2.18 -4.50 -6.94
C LEU A 82 -0.89 -5.30 -6.71
N LEU A 83 -0.35 -6.00 -7.72
CA LEU A 83 0.96 -6.64 -7.64
C LEU A 83 2.05 -5.64 -7.26
N GLU A 84 3.11 -6.13 -6.62
CA GLU A 84 4.31 -5.33 -6.37
C GLU A 84 5.00 -4.94 -7.69
N TRP A 85 5.96 -4.05 -7.65
CA TRP A 85 6.85 -3.73 -8.76
C TRP A 85 7.51 -5.00 -9.31
N ASN A 86 7.42 -5.24 -10.60
CA ASN A 86 8.16 -6.33 -11.22
C ASN A 86 9.62 -5.91 -11.35
N TYR A 87 10.50 -6.53 -10.56
CA TYR A 87 11.92 -6.19 -10.55
C TYR A 87 12.75 -6.87 -11.65
N GLY A 88 12.14 -7.72 -12.47
CA GLY A 88 12.84 -8.40 -13.57
C GLY A 88 14.09 -9.12 -13.08
N THR A 89 15.27 -8.79 -13.66
CA THR A 89 16.55 -9.42 -13.29
C THR A 89 17.07 -9.02 -11.89
N TYR A 90 16.44 -8.05 -11.24
CA TYR A 90 16.78 -7.64 -9.87
C TYR A 90 15.93 -8.32 -8.80
N GLU A 91 15.00 -9.19 -9.19
CA GLU A 91 14.24 -10.03 -8.27
C GLU A 91 15.18 -10.84 -7.36
N GLY A 92 14.95 -10.81 -6.04
CA GLY A 92 15.76 -11.51 -5.04
C GLY A 92 17.12 -10.87 -4.73
N ARG A 93 17.48 -9.76 -5.36
CA ARG A 93 18.72 -9.01 -5.08
C ARG A 93 18.47 -7.91 -4.06
N THR A 94 19.49 -7.56 -3.29
CA THR A 94 19.46 -6.36 -2.45
C THR A 94 19.87 -5.11 -3.25
N SER A 95 19.50 -3.91 -2.77
CA SER A 95 20.01 -2.67 -3.39
C SER A 95 21.54 -2.58 -3.35
N ALA A 96 22.18 -3.14 -2.32
CA ALA A 96 23.63 -3.17 -2.21
C ALA A 96 24.28 -4.01 -3.34
N ASP A 97 23.71 -5.19 -3.64
CA ASP A 97 24.20 -6.04 -4.74
C ASP A 97 24.06 -5.33 -6.09
N ILE A 98 22.95 -4.61 -6.30
CA ILE A 98 22.72 -3.87 -7.53
C ILE A 98 23.68 -2.69 -7.65
N HIS A 99 23.90 -1.94 -6.57
CA HIS A 99 24.83 -0.80 -6.55
C HIS A 99 26.29 -1.21 -6.76
N ALA A 100 26.69 -2.43 -6.40
CA ALA A 100 28.01 -2.95 -6.71
C ALA A 100 28.28 -3.01 -8.23
N GLU A 101 27.24 -3.24 -9.03
CA GLU A 101 27.33 -3.30 -10.52
C GLU A 101 26.91 -1.99 -11.18
N ARG A 102 25.94 -1.27 -10.57
CA ARG A 102 25.36 -0.01 -11.08
C ARG A 102 25.27 1.01 -9.94
N PRO A 103 26.34 1.70 -9.58
CA PRO A 103 26.40 2.61 -8.42
C PRO A 103 25.32 3.69 -8.40
N ASP A 104 24.94 4.21 -9.59
CA ASP A 104 23.96 5.29 -9.72
C ASP A 104 22.52 4.80 -9.88
N TRP A 105 22.24 3.50 -9.80
CA TRP A 105 20.90 2.98 -9.99
C TRP A 105 19.95 3.45 -8.90
N GLN A 106 18.73 3.83 -9.31
CA GLN A 106 17.63 4.18 -8.42
C GLN A 106 16.33 3.61 -8.97
N LEU A 107 15.66 2.74 -8.21
CA LEU A 107 14.42 2.07 -8.62
C LEU A 107 13.40 3.03 -9.23
N PHE A 108 13.07 4.10 -8.53
CA PHE A 108 12.03 5.06 -8.92
C PHE A 108 12.41 5.98 -10.09
N ARG A 109 13.65 5.94 -10.56
CA ARG A 109 14.13 6.66 -11.75
C ARG A 109 14.37 5.71 -12.92
N ASP A 110 15.02 4.58 -12.66
CA ASP A 110 15.57 3.73 -13.71
C ASP A 110 14.74 2.47 -13.96
N GLY A 111 13.86 2.08 -13.02
CA GLY A 111 13.16 0.80 -13.08
C GLY A 111 14.12 -0.40 -12.99
N CYS A 112 13.70 -1.52 -13.54
CA CYS A 112 14.44 -2.77 -13.49
C CYS A 112 14.56 -3.43 -14.87
N PRO A 113 15.75 -3.91 -15.27
CA PRO A 113 15.94 -4.62 -16.54
C PRO A 113 15.06 -5.88 -16.60
N GLY A 114 14.30 -6.04 -17.68
CA GLY A 114 13.35 -7.14 -17.82
C GLY A 114 12.13 -7.09 -16.90
N GLY A 115 12.01 -6.02 -16.10
CA GLY A 115 10.87 -5.73 -15.22
C GLY A 115 10.12 -4.48 -15.65
N GLU A 116 9.44 -3.83 -14.68
CA GLU A 116 8.69 -2.60 -14.95
C GLU A 116 9.58 -1.35 -14.89
N SER A 117 9.30 -0.40 -15.78
CA SER A 117 9.75 0.99 -15.66
C SER A 117 8.87 1.76 -14.67
N PRO A 118 9.31 2.94 -14.19
CA PRO A 118 8.49 3.83 -13.39
C PRO A 118 7.15 4.21 -14.06
N ASP A 119 7.15 4.40 -15.39
CA ASP A 119 5.94 4.75 -16.13
C ASP A 119 4.97 3.56 -16.22
N GLN A 120 5.47 2.33 -16.35
CA GLN A 120 4.63 1.13 -16.40
C GLN A 120 3.91 0.88 -15.07
N ILE A 121 4.63 0.89 -13.95
CA ILE A 121 3.98 0.77 -12.63
C ILE A 121 3.07 1.97 -12.35
N GLY A 122 3.45 3.18 -12.79
CA GLY A 122 2.62 4.38 -12.69
C GLY A 122 1.29 4.22 -13.42
N ALA A 123 1.32 3.72 -14.65
CA ALA A 123 0.11 3.45 -15.43
C ALA A 123 -0.80 2.40 -14.77
N ARG A 124 -0.20 1.38 -14.11
CA ARG A 124 -0.93 0.36 -13.32
C ARG A 124 -1.58 0.99 -12.09
N ALA A 125 -0.85 1.84 -11.36
CA ALA A 125 -1.38 2.59 -10.23
C ALA A 125 -2.54 3.53 -10.64
N ASP A 126 -2.45 4.17 -11.82
CA ASP A 126 -3.52 5.00 -12.35
C ASP A 126 -4.80 4.21 -12.68
N ARG A 127 -4.66 2.96 -13.15
CA ARG A 127 -5.84 2.09 -13.38
C ARG A 127 -6.54 1.76 -12.06
N VAL A 128 -5.76 1.41 -11.01
CA VAL A 128 -6.31 1.16 -9.67
C VAL A 128 -6.96 2.43 -9.12
N ALA A 129 -6.29 3.58 -9.23
CA ALA A 129 -6.83 4.86 -8.74
C ALA A 129 -8.16 5.22 -9.41
N ARG A 130 -8.28 5.06 -10.73
CA ARG A 130 -9.55 5.27 -11.45
C ARG A 130 -10.65 4.32 -10.97
N ARG A 131 -10.33 3.02 -10.79
CA ARG A 131 -11.30 2.03 -10.28
C ARG A 131 -11.79 2.39 -8.90
N VAL A 132 -10.87 2.73 -7.99
CA VAL A 132 -11.19 3.07 -6.60
C VAL A 132 -12.02 4.35 -6.52
N ARG A 133 -11.70 5.37 -7.32
CA ARG A 133 -12.46 6.64 -7.37
C ARG A 133 -13.91 6.47 -7.88
N ALA A 134 -14.19 5.39 -8.61
CA ALA A 134 -15.54 5.05 -9.08
C ALA A 134 -16.39 4.32 -8.03
N ILE A 135 -15.80 3.92 -6.90
CA ILE A 135 -16.52 3.26 -5.79
C ILE A 135 -17.06 4.34 -4.86
N GLU A 136 -18.37 4.27 -4.57
CA GLU A 136 -18.98 5.16 -3.58
C GLU A 136 -18.72 4.61 -2.17
N GLY A 137 -17.96 5.35 -1.36
CA GLY A 137 -17.56 5.02 -0.01
C GLY A 137 -16.08 4.63 0.12
N ASP A 138 -15.69 4.25 1.32
CA ASP A 138 -14.30 3.94 1.66
C ASP A 138 -13.84 2.62 1.03
N VAL A 139 -12.56 2.54 0.70
CA VAL A 139 -11.95 1.35 0.09
C VAL A 139 -10.70 0.95 0.88
N LEU A 140 -10.48 -0.36 1.06
CA LEU A 140 -9.28 -0.91 1.70
C LEU A 140 -8.49 -1.73 0.67
N LEU A 141 -7.22 -1.39 0.49
CA LEU A 141 -6.28 -2.05 -0.42
C LEU A 141 -5.20 -2.80 0.37
N PHE A 142 -5.02 -4.09 0.08
CA PHE A 142 -3.87 -4.86 0.57
C PHE A 142 -2.89 -5.10 -0.56
N SER A 143 -1.64 -4.61 -0.42
CA SER A 143 -0.62 -4.70 -1.45
C SER A 143 0.80 -4.64 -0.84
N SER A 144 1.76 -4.22 -1.65
CA SER A 144 3.19 -4.24 -1.34
C SER A 144 3.80 -2.84 -1.31
N GLY A 145 5.03 -2.76 -0.79
CA GLY A 145 5.66 -1.50 -0.43
C GLY A 145 5.81 -0.51 -1.58
N HIS A 146 6.49 -0.88 -2.67
CA HIS A 146 6.78 0.06 -3.75
C HIS A 146 5.54 0.40 -4.58
N PHE A 147 4.64 -0.57 -4.80
CA PHE A 147 3.38 -0.28 -5.48
C PHE A 147 2.54 0.77 -4.72
N LEU A 148 2.35 0.59 -3.40
CA LEU A 148 1.55 1.53 -2.59
C LEU A 148 2.17 2.93 -2.55
N ARG A 149 3.50 3.02 -2.56
CA ARG A 149 4.23 4.31 -2.64
C ARG A 149 3.99 5.02 -3.96
N VAL A 150 4.02 4.27 -5.08
CA VAL A 150 3.69 4.81 -6.41
C VAL A 150 2.20 5.18 -6.48
N PHE A 151 1.32 4.34 -5.94
CA PHE A 151 -0.11 4.61 -5.88
C PHE A 151 -0.40 5.95 -5.17
N ALA A 152 0.21 6.19 -4.00
CA ALA A 152 0.04 7.44 -3.27
C ALA A 152 0.55 8.65 -4.09
N ALA A 153 1.71 8.53 -4.74
CA ALA A 153 2.21 9.59 -5.62
C ALA A 153 1.20 9.89 -6.75
N ARG A 154 0.68 8.86 -7.42
CA ARG A 154 -0.29 9.00 -8.51
C ARG A 154 -1.65 9.52 -8.03
N TRP A 155 -2.07 9.15 -6.81
CA TRP A 155 -3.27 9.71 -6.18
C TRP A 155 -3.19 11.22 -6.06
N LEU A 156 -2.02 11.75 -5.66
CA LEU A 156 -1.73 13.18 -5.49
C LEU A 156 -1.43 13.91 -6.83
N GLY A 157 -1.50 13.22 -7.97
CA GLY A 157 -1.13 13.82 -9.26
C GLY A 157 0.37 13.98 -9.49
N LEU A 158 1.21 13.41 -8.62
CA LEU A 158 2.67 13.48 -8.74
C LEU A 158 3.20 12.41 -9.74
N PRO A 159 4.39 12.58 -10.33
CA PRO A 159 5.00 11.56 -11.17
C PRO A 159 5.31 10.29 -10.37
N PRO A 160 5.34 9.08 -11.02
CA PRO A 160 5.58 7.81 -10.33
C PRO A 160 6.86 7.80 -9.49
N GLY A 161 7.91 8.46 -9.97
CA GLY A 161 9.20 8.61 -9.28
C GLY A 161 9.11 9.31 -7.91
N ALA A 162 8.05 10.09 -7.66
CA ALA A 162 7.82 10.71 -6.36
C ALA A 162 7.51 9.69 -5.25
N GLY A 163 7.12 8.47 -5.61
CA GLY A 163 6.96 7.37 -4.66
C GLY A 163 8.21 7.11 -3.80
N ARG A 164 9.39 7.52 -4.24
CA ARG A 164 10.65 7.40 -3.47
C ARG A 164 10.61 8.13 -2.11
N TYR A 165 9.77 9.15 -1.98
CA TYR A 165 9.67 9.95 -0.76
C TYR A 165 8.69 9.37 0.27
N PHE A 166 7.87 8.39 -0.12
CA PHE A 166 6.84 7.79 0.71
C PHE A 166 7.32 6.46 1.28
N VAL A 167 8.00 6.45 2.42
CA VAL A 167 8.50 5.21 3.04
C VAL A 167 7.34 4.46 3.72
N LEU A 168 7.33 3.11 3.60
CA LEU A 168 6.33 2.23 4.20
C LEU A 168 6.98 1.04 4.89
N GLY A 169 6.63 0.80 6.16
CA GLY A 169 6.98 -0.43 6.90
C GLY A 169 6.06 -1.61 6.57
N THR A 170 6.43 -2.83 6.98
CA THR A 170 5.56 -4.02 6.92
C THR A 170 4.34 -3.84 7.80
N ALA A 171 3.20 -4.36 7.37
CA ALA A 171 1.89 -4.21 8.04
C ALA A 171 1.51 -2.77 8.41
N SER A 172 2.15 -1.76 7.77
CA SER A 172 1.79 -0.37 7.97
C SER A 172 0.44 -0.05 7.35
N LEU A 173 -0.28 0.86 7.99
CA LEU A 173 -1.51 1.45 7.48
C LEU A 173 -1.24 2.87 7.02
N SER A 174 -1.75 3.21 5.84
CA SER A 174 -1.79 4.56 5.32
C SER A 174 -3.19 4.86 4.78
N ALA A 175 -3.51 6.12 4.58
CA ALA A 175 -4.76 6.53 3.98
C ALA A 175 -4.54 7.74 3.07
N VAL A 176 -5.15 7.68 1.91
CA VAL A 176 -5.26 8.80 0.99
C VAL A 176 -6.75 9.15 0.82
N GLY A 177 -7.03 10.37 0.48
CA GLY A 177 -8.41 10.84 0.32
C GLY A 177 -8.39 12.24 -0.28
N TYR A 178 -9.22 13.10 0.25
CA TYR A 178 -9.39 14.46 -0.23
C TYR A 178 -9.45 15.41 0.96
N GLU A 179 -9.11 16.67 0.76
CA GLU A 179 -9.18 17.68 1.81
C GLU A 179 -10.55 18.39 1.81
N HIS A 180 -10.84 19.16 0.79
CA HIS A 180 -12.06 19.95 0.71
C HIS A 180 -13.11 19.31 -0.19
N ASP A 181 -12.68 18.78 -1.33
CA ASP A 181 -13.53 18.12 -2.33
C ASP A 181 -12.70 17.12 -3.15
N ARG A 182 -13.34 16.44 -4.13
CA ARG A 182 -12.67 15.40 -4.96
C ARG A 182 -11.58 15.93 -5.90
N SER A 183 -11.44 17.24 -6.07
CA SER A 183 -10.36 17.85 -6.86
C SER A 183 -9.10 18.13 -6.04
N ASP A 184 -9.18 17.97 -4.71
CA ASP A 184 -8.12 18.27 -3.75
C ASP A 184 -7.61 16.99 -3.04
N PRO A 185 -6.85 16.13 -3.75
CA PRO A 185 -6.36 14.87 -3.21
C PRO A 185 -5.30 15.09 -2.13
N ALA A 186 -5.38 14.35 -1.02
CA ALA A 186 -4.53 14.51 0.14
C ALA A 186 -4.10 13.15 0.74
N ILE A 187 -2.97 13.17 1.47
CA ILE A 187 -2.61 12.10 2.40
C ILE A 187 -3.32 12.38 3.72
N ARG A 188 -4.08 11.41 4.22
CA ARG A 188 -4.83 11.51 5.48
C ARG A 188 -4.11 10.82 6.63
N LEU A 189 -3.33 9.81 6.32
CA LEU A 189 -2.50 9.04 7.25
C LEU A 189 -1.32 8.45 6.47
N TRP A 190 -0.12 8.41 7.07
CA TRP A 190 1.00 7.79 6.37
C TRP A 190 1.87 6.95 7.30
N ASN A 191 2.09 5.68 6.89
CA ASN A 191 3.02 4.74 7.51
C ASN A 191 2.80 4.55 9.01
N GLU A 192 1.55 4.45 9.44
CA GLU A 192 1.24 4.08 10.82
C GLU A 192 1.57 2.60 11.02
N MET A 193 2.50 2.35 11.94
CA MET A 193 2.96 1.00 12.26
C MET A 193 2.17 0.44 13.45
N PRO A 194 1.84 -0.86 13.47
CA PRO A 194 1.25 -1.50 14.63
C PRO A 194 2.29 -1.53 15.76
N HIS A 195 2.10 -0.71 16.78
CA HIS A 195 2.96 -0.69 17.97
C HIS A 195 2.36 -1.56 19.08
N GLU A 196 3.22 -2.26 19.85
CA GLU A 196 2.80 -2.89 21.09
C GLU A 196 2.25 -1.82 22.04
N GLY A 197 1.00 -1.98 22.49
CA GLY A 197 0.35 -1.07 23.44
C GLY A 197 -0.58 0.01 22.82
N HIS A 198 -0.72 0.10 21.50
CA HIS A 198 -1.73 0.94 20.85
C HIS A 198 -2.87 0.06 20.30
N SER A 199 -3.81 -0.30 21.17
CA SER A 199 -5.03 -1.00 20.80
C SER A 199 -6.19 0.00 20.71
N GLY A 200 -6.51 0.48 19.52
CA GLY A 200 -7.68 1.30 19.27
C GLY A 200 -7.93 1.53 17.79
N PRO A 201 -9.18 1.72 17.35
CA PRO A 201 -9.50 1.90 15.94
C PRO A 201 -8.84 3.15 15.37
N VAL A 202 -8.43 3.06 14.10
CA VAL A 202 -7.92 4.21 13.34
C VAL A 202 -9.05 5.19 13.11
N HIS A 203 -8.85 6.42 13.56
CA HIS A 203 -9.71 7.54 13.20
C HIS A 203 -8.95 8.43 12.20
N VAL A 204 -9.23 8.30 10.93
CA VAL A 204 -8.88 9.33 9.94
C VAL A 204 -9.88 10.46 10.16
N ARG A 205 -9.48 11.50 10.92
CA ARG A 205 -10.36 12.62 11.29
C ARG A 205 -10.87 13.33 10.04
N ASP A 206 -12.17 13.57 10.01
CA ASP A 206 -12.77 14.53 9.09
C ASP A 206 -12.59 15.94 9.68
N HIS A 207 -11.70 16.75 9.11
CA HIS A 207 -11.45 18.12 9.57
C HIS A 207 -12.68 19.03 9.51
N ARG A 208 -13.77 18.59 8.89
CA ARG A 208 -15.04 19.34 8.87
C ARG A 208 -15.77 19.35 10.20
N GLU A 209 -15.48 18.43 11.12
CA GLU A 209 -16.05 18.46 12.47
C GLU A 209 -15.42 19.53 13.34
N GLU A 210 -14.16 19.90 13.11
CA GLU A 210 -13.49 20.97 13.89
C GLU A 210 -13.93 22.38 13.49
N ALA A 211 -14.37 22.59 12.24
CA ALA A 211 -14.84 23.89 11.76
C ALA A 211 -16.29 24.25 12.20
N ARG A 212 -16.99 23.32 12.86
CA ARG A 212 -18.36 23.51 13.37
C ARG A 212 -18.43 23.71 14.90
N ARG A 213 -17.32 23.80 15.56
CA ARG A 213 -17.20 24.15 16.98
C ARG A 213 -16.62 25.56 17.13
#